data_07732d344395af880397325bdea51c2c
#
_entry.id   07732d344395af880397325bdea51c2c
#
_cell.length_a   1.000
_cell.length_b   1.000
_cell.length_c   1.000
_cell.angle_alpha   90.00
_cell.angle_beta   90.00
_cell.angle_gamma   90.00
#
_symmetry.space_group_name_H-M   'P 1'
#
loop_
_entity.id
_entity.type
_entity.pdbx_description
1 polymer ?
#
loop_
_entity_poly.entity_id
_entity_poly.type
_entity_poly.pdbx_seq_one_letter_code
_entity_poly.pdbx_strand_id
1 'polypeptide(L)'
;MHGDKQQPGPKTLTILLPGGSLPFGVLRKIDELGRKFAFDLYLSTAQNLRLYNIDESALPAIKEELTGLGLKLKGPGLFPVPRICIGERSCNLGQIDTMAFSEKILARFGAMTGVKPKFKIAVAACPAACSNPVMTDIGVIATRQGFD
;
A
#
# COMPACT_ATOMS: atom_id res chain seq x y z
N MET A 1 -22.08 -12.72 7.53
CA MET A 1 -20.96 -13.46 8.13
C MET A 1 -20.23 -14.21 7.00
N HIS A 2 -19.17 -13.61 6.44
CA HIS A 2 -18.27 -14.33 5.54
C HIS A 2 -17.09 -14.76 6.41
N GLY A 3 -17.21 -15.99 6.92
CA GLY A 3 -16.10 -16.65 7.61
C GLY A 3 -14.93 -16.78 6.64
N ASP A 4 -13.74 -16.39 7.08
CA ASP A 4 -12.47 -16.72 6.44
C ASP A 4 -12.37 -18.25 6.31
N LYS A 5 -12.81 -18.75 5.17
CA LYS A 5 -12.41 -20.08 4.73
C LYS A 5 -10.94 -19.95 4.31
N GLN A 6 -10.04 -20.16 5.23
CA GLN A 6 -8.66 -20.47 4.92
C GLN A 6 -8.67 -21.79 4.15
N GLN A 7 -8.77 -21.68 2.83
CA GLN A 7 -8.54 -22.85 1.98
C GLN A 7 -7.05 -23.19 2.05
N PRO A 8 -6.69 -24.48 2.19
CA PRO A 8 -5.32 -24.92 1.97
C PRO A 8 -4.97 -24.64 0.50
N GLY A 9 -4.19 -23.63 0.28
CA GLY A 9 -3.78 -23.14 -1.03
C GLY A 9 -2.63 -22.16 -0.93
N PRO A 10 -2.06 -21.74 -2.07
CA PRO A 10 -0.93 -20.82 -2.08
C PRO A 10 -1.25 -19.54 -1.30
N LYS A 11 -0.33 -19.14 -0.46
CA LYS A 11 -0.50 -17.98 0.42
C LYS A 11 -0.17 -16.68 -0.31
N THR A 12 -0.72 -15.59 0.20
CA THR A 12 -0.48 -14.24 -0.32
C THR A 12 0.04 -13.33 0.77
N LEU A 13 1.02 -12.52 0.45
CA LEU A 13 1.57 -11.49 1.32
C LEU A 13 1.50 -10.14 0.61
N THR A 14 1.13 -9.08 1.31
CA THR A 14 1.10 -7.73 0.72
C THR A 14 2.04 -6.82 1.49
N ILE A 15 3.02 -6.27 0.78
CA ILE A 15 3.95 -5.25 1.28
C ILE A 15 3.29 -3.89 1.07
N LEU A 16 3.18 -3.11 2.14
CA LEU A 16 2.66 -1.75 2.08
C LEU A 16 3.75 -0.81 1.55
N LEU A 17 3.45 -0.12 0.47
CA LEU A 17 4.36 0.84 -0.17
C LEU A 17 3.73 2.24 -0.13
N PRO A 18 4.13 3.10 0.83
CA PRO A 18 3.62 4.48 0.87
C PRO A 18 3.85 5.19 -0.45
N GLY A 19 2.75 5.66 -1.06
CA GLY A 19 2.77 6.33 -2.36
C GLY A 19 3.24 5.47 -3.53
N GLY A 20 3.28 4.13 -3.39
CA GLY A 20 3.82 3.24 -4.40
C GLY A 20 5.35 3.29 -4.52
N SER A 21 6.02 3.96 -3.59
CA SER A 21 7.48 4.07 -3.58
C SER A 21 8.13 2.73 -3.22
N LEU A 22 8.98 2.23 -4.11
CA LEU A 22 9.71 0.97 -3.92
C LEU A 22 11.21 1.27 -3.89
N PRO A 23 11.85 1.28 -2.71
CA PRO A 23 13.29 1.50 -2.61
C PRO A 23 14.08 0.40 -3.34
N PHE A 24 15.18 0.79 -4.01
CA PHE A 24 15.96 -0.14 -4.83
C PHE A 24 16.50 -1.34 -4.03
N GLY A 25 16.89 -1.13 -2.76
CA GLY A 25 17.34 -2.22 -1.88
C GLY A 25 16.23 -3.24 -1.60
N VAL A 26 14.98 -2.79 -1.50
CA VAL A 26 13.81 -3.67 -1.34
C VAL A 26 13.58 -4.48 -2.61
N LEU A 27 13.69 -3.86 -3.79
CA LEU A 27 13.55 -4.56 -5.07
C LEU A 27 14.58 -5.69 -5.21
N ARG A 28 15.83 -5.44 -4.84
CA ARG A 28 16.88 -6.47 -4.85
C ARG A 28 16.57 -7.65 -3.93
N LYS A 29 16.10 -7.35 -2.71
CA LYS A 29 15.72 -8.40 -1.76
C LYS A 29 14.53 -9.22 -2.27
N ILE A 30 13.56 -8.59 -2.91
CA ILE A 30 12.42 -9.29 -3.51
C ILE A 30 12.87 -10.22 -4.64
N ASP A 31 13.84 -9.80 -5.48
CA ASP A 31 14.43 -10.66 -6.50
C ASP A 31 15.14 -11.89 -5.87
N GLU A 32 15.95 -11.69 -4.83
CA GLU A 32 16.60 -12.79 -4.11
C GLU A 32 15.57 -13.79 -3.55
N LEU A 33 14.54 -13.27 -2.87
CA LEU A 33 13.50 -14.12 -2.28
C LEU A 33 12.66 -14.83 -3.36
N GLY A 34 12.36 -14.15 -4.47
CA GLY A 34 11.64 -14.75 -5.59
C GLY A 34 12.41 -15.90 -6.25
N ARG A 35 13.72 -15.76 -6.41
CA ARG A 35 14.60 -16.86 -6.89
C ARG A 35 14.65 -18.03 -5.92
N LYS A 36 14.60 -17.76 -4.62
CA LYS A 36 14.69 -18.79 -3.58
C LYS A 36 13.37 -19.54 -3.35
N PHE A 37 12.24 -18.82 -3.38
CA PHE A 37 10.94 -19.34 -2.95
C PHE A 37 9.88 -19.39 -4.06
N ALA A 38 10.21 -18.97 -5.28
CA ALA A 38 9.39 -19.12 -6.48
C ALA A 38 7.94 -18.61 -6.34
N PHE A 39 7.75 -17.39 -5.83
CA PHE A 39 6.46 -16.72 -5.80
C PHE A 39 6.28 -15.75 -6.97
N ASP A 40 5.05 -15.33 -7.24
CA ASP A 40 4.72 -14.33 -8.24
C ASP A 40 4.52 -12.94 -7.62
N LEU A 41 4.68 -11.88 -8.43
CA LEU A 41 4.51 -10.50 -8.03
C LEU A 41 3.32 -9.85 -8.72
N TYR A 42 2.60 -9.00 -7.98
CA TYR A 42 1.49 -8.22 -8.49
C TYR A 42 1.52 -6.79 -7.93
N LEU A 43 1.57 -5.80 -8.82
CA LEU A 43 1.41 -4.39 -8.48
C LEU A 43 -0.09 -4.08 -8.36
N SER A 44 -0.54 -3.81 -7.14
CA SER A 44 -1.96 -3.59 -6.88
C SER A 44 -2.41 -2.17 -7.21
N THR A 45 -3.69 -2.00 -7.52
CA THR A 45 -4.30 -0.67 -7.69
C THR A 45 -4.28 0.19 -6.42
N ALA A 46 -3.99 -0.40 -5.26
CA ALA A 46 -3.75 0.29 -3.99
C ALA A 46 -2.29 0.72 -3.81
N GLN A 47 -1.48 0.65 -4.87
CA GLN A 47 -0.04 1.00 -4.87
C GLN A 47 0.80 0.15 -3.92
N ASN A 48 0.38 -1.08 -3.67
CA ASN A 48 1.12 -2.04 -2.84
C ASN A 48 1.67 -3.16 -3.70
N LEU A 49 2.75 -3.78 -3.24
CA LEU A 49 3.30 -4.97 -3.87
C LEU A 49 2.76 -6.22 -3.19
N ARG A 50 2.17 -7.10 -3.97
CA ARG A 50 1.65 -8.37 -3.49
C ARG A 50 2.51 -9.51 -4.00
N LEU A 51 2.93 -10.36 -3.07
CA LEU A 51 3.53 -11.66 -3.34
C LEU A 51 2.39 -12.68 -3.27
N TYR A 52 2.26 -13.52 -4.27
CA TYR A 52 1.23 -14.56 -4.31
C TYR A 52 1.81 -15.88 -4.82
N ASN A 53 1.04 -16.96 -4.71
CA ASN A 53 1.52 -18.31 -4.95
C ASN A 53 2.69 -18.73 -4.02
N ILE A 54 2.73 -18.19 -2.80
CA ILE A 54 3.78 -18.53 -1.82
C ILE A 54 3.45 -19.90 -1.24
N ASP A 55 4.46 -20.79 -1.21
CA ASP A 55 4.38 -22.02 -0.43
C ASP A 55 4.20 -21.69 1.06
N GLU A 56 3.30 -22.41 1.74
CA GLU A 56 2.99 -22.15 3.15
C GLU A 56 4.22 -22.28 4.04
N SER A 57 5.10 -23.24 3.73
CA SER A 57 6.34 -23.47 4.48
C SER A 57 7.36 -22.32 4.34
N ALA A 58 7.34 -21.60 3.23
CA ALA A 58 8.22 -20.45 2.96
C ALA A 58 7.74 -19.14 3.60
N LEU A 59 6.45 -19.06 3.94
CA LEU A 59 5.83 -17.81 4.41
C LEU A 59 6.50 -17.19 5.65
N PRO A 60 6.86 -17.95 6.71
CA PRO A 60 7.54 -17.38 7.87
C PRO A 60 8.89 -16.75 7.53
N ALA A 61 9.72 -17.44 6.72
CA ALA A 61 11.03 -16.94 6.33
C ALA A 61 10.93 -15.68 5.48
N ILE A 62 10.00 -15.64 4.52
CA ILE A 62 9.76 -14.44 3.70
C ILE A 62 9.30 -13.25 4.56
N LYS A 63 8.40 -13.47 5.52
CA LYS A 63 7.95 -12.43 6.44
C LYS A 63 9.09 -11.87 7.28
N GLU A 64 9.92 -12.72 7.85
CA GLU A 64 11.06 -12.34 8.67
C GLU A 64 12.03 -11.46 7.88
N GLU A 65 12.42 -11.89 6.68
CA GLU A 65 13.32 -11.13 5.80
C GLU A 65 12.76 -9.74 5.43
N LEU A 66 11.47 -9.68 5.08
CA LEU A 66 10.84 -8.41 4.69
C LEU A 66 10.66 -7.47 5.90
N THR A 67 10.25 -7.97 7.05
CA THR A 67 10.11 -7.15 8.26
C THR A 67 11.46 -6.71 8.81
N GLY A 68 12.50 -7.52 8.66
CA GLY A 68 13.88 -7.18 8.99
C GLY A 68 14.42 -5.97 8.18
N LEU A 69 13.86 -5.69 7.01
CA LEU A 69 14.12 -4.48 6.22
C LEU A 69 13.28 -3.26 6.65
N GLY A 70 12.48 -3.39 7.71
CA GLY A 70 11.57 -2.33 8.16
C GLY A 70 10.29 -2.21 7.33
N LEU A 71 10.00 -3.17 6.45
CA LEU A 71 8.79 -3.14 5.64
C LEU A 71 7.57 -3.50 6.47
N LYS A 72 6.48 -2.77 6.24
CA LYS A 72 5.18 -3.06 6.85
C LYS A 72 4.38 -3.98 5.94
N LEU A 73 3.83 -5.03 6.53
CA LEU A 73 2.97 -5.98 5.85
C LEU A 73 1.50 -5.66 6.15
N LYS A 74 0.64 -5.86 5.16
CA LYS A 74 -0.79 -5.68 5.35
C LYS A 74 -1.34 -6.75 6.30
N GLY A 75 -2.11 -6.29 7.29
CA GLY A 75 -2.80 -7.16 8.25
C GLY A 75 -4.26 -6.74 8.45
N PRO A 76 -5.07 -7.57 9.09
CA PRO A 76 -6.45 -7.24 9.42
C PRO A 76 -6.49 -6.08 10.44
N GLY A 77 -7.49 -5.19 10.28
CA GLY A 77 -7.74 -4.12 11.22
C GLY A 77 -6.69 -3.00 11.28
N LEU A 78 -5.68 -3.03 10.43
CA LEU A 78 -4.67 -1.98 10.35
C LEU A 78 -5.18 -0.78 9.56
N PHE A 79 -4.72 0.42 9.95
CA PHE A 79 -4.99 1.64 9.20
C PHE A 79 -4.37 1.54 7.78
N PRO A 80 -5.13 1.88 6.72
CA PRO A 80 -4.64 1.76 5.36
C PRO A 80 -3.59 2.80 5.03
N VAL A 81 -2.63 2.44 4.19
CA VAL A 81 -1.77 3.42 3.53
C VAL A 81 -2.60 4.15 2.48
N PRO A 82 -2.67 5.50 2.49
CA PRO A 82 -3.39 6.25 1.49
C PRO A 82 -2.85 5.99 0.07
N ARG A 83 -3.75 5.80 -0.88
CA ARG A 83 -3.40 5.83 -2.30
C ARG A 83 -3.26 7.28 -2.74
N ILE A 84 -2.17 7.62 -3.40
CA ILE A 84 -1.88 9.00 -3.80
C ILE A 84 -1.49 9.07 -5.29
N CYS A 85 -1.69 10.21 -5.92
CA CYS A 85 -1.03 10.50 -7.20
C CYS A 85 0.38 11.04 -6.94
N ILE A 86 1.19 11.23 -8.00
CA ILE A 86 2.59 11.70 -7.85
C ILE A 86 2.69 13.12 -7.28
N GLY A 87 1.61 13.92 -7.42
CA GLY A 87 1.57 15.28 -6.89
C GLY A 87 2.51 16.26 -7.57
N GLU A 88 2.79 17.36 -6.89
CA GLU A 88 3.66 18.44 -7.41
C GLU A 88 5.11 18.01 -7.66
N ARG A 89 5.55 16.89 -7.12
CA ARG A 89 6.92 16.39 -7.30
C ARG A 89 7.28 16.11 -8.77
N SER A 90 6.30 15.72 -9.59
CA SER A 90 6.52 15.39 -11.01
C SER A 90 5.33 15.68 -11.91
N CYS A 91 4.28 16.34 -11.42
CA CYS A 91 3.09 16.66 -12.20
C CYS A 91 2.85 18.16 -12.25
N ASN A 92 2.81 18.74 -13.45
CA ASN A 92 2.57 20.18 -13.67
C ASN A 92 1.18 20.66 -13.18
N LEU A 93 0.24 19.74 -13.00
CA LEU A 93 -1.09 20.04 -12.47
C LEU A 93 -1.17 19.88 -10.95
N GLY A 94 -0.15 19.29 -10.33
CA GLY A 94 -0.11 19.06 -8.90
C GLY A 94 -0.06 20.35 -8.11
N GLN A 95 -0.92 20.48 -7.10
CA GLN A 95 -1.06 21.65 -6.24
C GLN A 95 -0.51 21.40 -4.83
N ILE A 96 -0.22 20.14 -4.51
CA ILE A 96 0.33 19.72 -3.23
C ILE A 96 1.33 18.58 -3.38
N ASP A 97 2.23 18.46 -2.41
CA ASP A 97 3.03 17.24 -2.20
C ASP A 97 2.15 16.18 -1.52
N THR A 98 1.61 15.28 -2.33
CA THR A 98 0.73 14.19 -1.86
C THR A 98 1.47 13.18 -0.98
N MET A 99 2.79 13.00 -1.18
CA MET A 99 3.60 12.13 -0.34
C MET A 99 3.71 12.71 1.08
N ALA A 100 4.09 13.96 1.20
CA ALA A 100 4.17 14.65 2.49
C ALA A 100 2.79 14.70 3.17
N PHE A 101 1.72 14.88 2.40
CA PHE A 101 0.35 14.83 2.94
C PHE A 101 -0.01 13.43 3.47
N SER A 102 0.31 12.38 2.72
CA SER A 102 0.12 10.98 3.14
C SER A 102 0.93 10.65 4.39
N GLU A 103 2.17 11.11 4.48
CA GLU A 103 3.02 10.93 5.66
C GLU A 103 2.41 11.56 6.92
N LYS A 104 1.83 12.76 6.81
CA LYS A 104 1.09 13.41 7.91
C LYS A 104 -0.12 12.58 8.36
N ILE A 105 -0.88 12.02 7.42
CA ILE A 105 -2.00 11.12 7.74
C ILE A 105 -1.48 9.90 8.49
N LEU A 106 -0.44 9.26 7.99
CA LEU A 106 0.13 8.05 8.61
C LEU A 106 0.76 8.33 9.97
N ALA A 107 1.43 9.48 10.14
CA ALA A 107 1.98 9.89 11.44
C ALA A 107 0.87 10.10 12.49
N ARG A 108 -0.27 10.62 12.07
CA ARG A 108 -1.39 10.91 13.00
C ARG A 108 -2.27 9.70 13.28
N PHE A 109 -2.53 8.88 12.28
CA PHE A 109 -3.55 7.82 12.35
C PHE A 109 -3.01 6.41 12.10
N GLY A 110 -1.78 6.28 11.63
CA GLY A 110 -1.21 4.99 11.19
C GLY A 110 -1.09 3.93 12.28
N ALA A 111 -1.15 4.33 13.57
CA ALA A 111 -1.15 3.41 14.70
C ALA A 111 -2.57 2.90 15.08
N MET A 112 -3.62 3.42 14.44
CA MET A 112 -4.98 2.99 14.73
C MET A 112 -5.20 1.55 14.32
N THR A 113 -5.90 0.80 15.17
CA THR A 113 -6.30 -0.59 14.94
C THR A 113 -7.83 -0.71 14.97
N GLY A 114 -8.36 -1.87 14.61
CA GLY A 114 -9.80 -2.09 14.55
C GLY A 114 -10.48 -1.40 13.37
N VAL A 115 -9.71 -1.02 12.36
CA VAL A 115 -10.25 -0.40 11.15
C VAL A 115 -11.06 -1.43 10.35
N LYS A 116 -12.23 -1.02 9.85
CA LYS A 116 -13.10 -1.92 9.08
C LYS A 116 -12.37 -2.53 7.87
N PRO A 117 -12.68 -3.77 7.51
CA PRO A 117 -12.14 -4.39 6.30
C PRO A 117 -12.41 -3.55 5.06
N LYS A 118 -11.43 -3.48 4.15
CA LYS A 118 -11.52 -2.75 2.88
C LYS A 118 -11.68 -1.22 2.99
N PHE A 119 -11.44 -0.64 4.17
CA PHE A 119 -11.39 0.82 4.33
C PHE A 119 -10.26 1.39 3.45
N LYS A 120 -10.57 2.43 2.69
CA LYS A 120 -9.67 3.02 1.70
C LYS A 120 -9.61 4.53 1.86
N ILE A 121 -8.41 5.07 1.69
CA ILE A 121 -8.14 6.50 1.63
C ILE A 121 -7.43 6.80 0.31
N ALA A 122 -7.80 7.88 -0.36
CA ALA A 122 -7.06 8.35 -1.53
C ALA A 122 -6.91 9.88 -1.50
N VAL A 123 -5.75 10.35 -1.97
CA VAL A 123 -5.42 11.78 -2.05
C VAL A 123 -4.98 12.11 -3.47
N ALA A 124 -5.63 13.07 -4.09
CA ALA A 124 -5.29 13.63 -5.39
C ALA A 124 -4.77 15.06 -5.25
N ALA A 125 -3.70 15.37 -5.96
CA ALA A 125 -3.07 16.69 -5.94
C ALA A 125 -3.80 17.75 -6.78
N CYS A 126 -4.82 17.38 -7.52
CA CYS A 126 -5.61 18.30 -8.34
C CYS A 126 -6.94 17.67 -8.76
N PRO A 127 -7.88 18.45 -9.34
CA PRO A 127 -9.19 17.94 -9.78
C PRO A 127 -9.18 16.85 -10.84
N ALA A 128 -8.04 16.56 -11.50
CA ALA A 128 -7.90 15.39 -12.39
C ALA A 128 -8.05 14.05 -11.64
N ALA A 129 -7.93 14.06 -10.32
CA ALA A 129 -8.28 12.96 -9.43
C ALA A 129 -7.65 11.58 -9.78
N CYS A 130 -6.41 11.56 -10.27
CA CYS A 130 -5.72 10.37 -10.79
C CYS A 130 -5.63 9.22 -9.76
N SER A 131 -5.62 9.50 -8.46
CA SER A 131 -5.68 8.48 -7.40
C SER A 131 -7.09 7.93 -7.15
N ASN A 132 -8.08 8.38 -7.94
CA ASN A 132 -9.48 7.98 -7.85
C ASN A 132 -10.08 8.10 -6.43
N PRO A 133 -10.06 9.29 -5.81
CA PRO A 133 -10.54 9.51 -4.45
C PRO A 133 -12.06 9.29 -4.32
N VAL A 134 -12.82 9.52 -5.36
CA VAL A 134 -14.29 9.37 -5.37
C VAL A 134 -14.73 7.93 -5.06
N MET A 135 -13.88 6.94 -5.34
CA MET A 135 -14.16 5.51 -5.12
C MET A 135 -13.55 4.99 -3.80
N THR A 136 -13.38 5.85 -2.81
CA THR A 136 -12.79 5.49 -1.51
C THR A 136 -13.66 5.96 -0.36
N ASP A 137 -13.44 5.42 0.84
CA ASP A 137 -14.21 5.81 2.04
C ASP A 137 -13.87 7.25 2.47
N ILE A 138 -12.59 7.64 2.30
CA ILE A 138 -12.13 9.03 2.45
C ILE A 138 -11.37 9.40 1.18
N GLY A 139 -11.92 10.33 0.43
CA GLY A 139 -11.27 10.93 -0.73
C GLY A 139 -10.89 12.38 -0.44
N VAL A 140 -9.69 12.78 -0.85
CA VAL A 140 -9.21 14.16 -0.73
C VAL A 140 -8.74 14.62 -2.11
N ILE A 141 -9.25 15.75 -2.57
CA ILE A 141 -8.85 16.38 -3.83
C ILE A 141 -8.35 17.79 -3.52
N ALA A 142 -7.08 18.06 -3.82
CA ALA A 142 -6.56 19.42 -3.71
C ALA A 142 -7.10 20.30 -4.85
N THR A 143 -7.53 21.49 -4.49
CA THR A 143 -7.98 22.54 -5.41
C THR A 143 -7.19 23.83 -5.15
N ARG A 144 -7.28 24.81 -6.04
CA ARG A 144 -6.63 26.11 -5.83
C ARG A 144 -7.16 26.87 -4.61
N GLN A 145 -8.33 26.48 -4.12
CA GLN A 145 -9.02 27.15 -3.00
C GLN A 145 -8.93 26.36 -1.70
N GLY A 146 -8.38 25.15 -1.72
CA GLY A 146 -8.31 24.25 -0.56
C GLY A 146 -8.47 22.78 -0.95
N PHE A 147 -9.31 22.07 -0.21
CA PHE A 147 -9.57 20.65 -0.42
C PHE A 147 -11.07 20.38 -0.55
N ASP A 148 -11.41 19.44 -1.41
CA ASP A 148 -12.71 18.80 -1.53
C ASP A 148 -12.65 17.35 -1.04
#